data_5362cac4069ffd379063fee5a01fa5b0
#
_entry.id   5362cac4069ffd379063fee5a01fa5b0
#
_cell.length_a   1.000
_cell.length_b   1.000
_cell.length_c   1.000
_cell.angle_alpha   90.00
_cell.angle_beta   90.00
_cell.angle_gamma   90.00
#
_symmetry.space_group_name_H-M   'P 1'
#
loop_
_entity.id
_entity.type
_entity.pdbx_description
1 polymer ?
#
loop_
_entity_poly.entity_id
_entity_poly.type
_entity_poly.pdbx_seq_one_letter_code
_entity_poly.pdbx_strand_id
1 'polypeptide(L)'
;QEQLAQQHGTNPSAAAIRAHYAAQNYETLIQLTALRKITATAKLTHAIEWAQNANDQGHKIVIAAHHRDIVQTLAAELNSPMIIGGQTPQKTETAKTEFMTNPNCMNLIISITAASHGHTLTASNNMLILEAPWTPAQYHQTTARIHRIGQTQPVTIHNLIIPNSIDQHIYNTLDRKTQNTQPAITNSTIQQILDNSN
;
A
#
# COMPACT_ATOMS: atom_id res chain seq x y z
N GLN A 1 -25.35 -10.21 -20.14
CA GLN A 1 -25.71 -11.10 -21.28
C GLN A 1 -26.53 -10.37 -22.34
N GLU A 2 -27.54 -9.58 -21.96
CA GLU A 2 -28.41 -8.82 -22.89
C GLU A 2 -27.64 -7.76 -23.69
N GLN A 3 -26.72 -7.05 -23.12
CA GLN A 3 -25.92 -6.01 -23.82
C GLN A 3 -24.99 -6.57 -24.91
N LEU A 4 -24.40 -7.76 -24.69
CA LEU A 4 -23.57 -8.44 -25.67
C LEU A 4 -24.41 -9.09 -26.81
N ALA A 5 -25.61 -9.54 -26.52
CA ALA A 5 -26.53 -10.08 -27.51
C ALA A 5 -27.07 -8.99 -28.45
N GLN A 6 -27.29 -7.78 -27.96
CA GLN A 6 -27.74 -6.64 -28.78
C GLN A 6 -26.68 -6.12 -29.77
N GLN A 7 -25.39 -6.31 -29.49
CA GLN A 7 -24.32 -5.88 -30.39
C GLN A 7 -24.00 -6.82 -31.53
N HIS A 8 -24.29 -8.11 -31.40
CA HIS A 8 -23.87 -9.13 -32.39
C HIS A 8 -24.95 -10.07 -32.92
N GLY A 9 -26.22 -9.94 -32.50
CA GLY A 9 -27.32 -10.73 -33.00
C GLY A 9 -27.23 -12.27 -32.80
N THR A 10 -26.19 -12.74 -32.04
CA THR A 10 -25.94 -14.13 -31.70
C THR A 10 -25.61 -14.27 -30.22
N ASN A 11 -26.01 -15.35 -29.58
CA ASN A 11 -25.65 -15.64 -28.20
C ASN A 11 -24.12 -15.70 -28.06
N PRO A 12 -23.49 -14.84 -27.25
CA PRO A 12 -22.03 -14.81 -27.13
C PRO A 12 -21.52 -16.13 -26.55
N SER A 13 -20.40 -16.61 -27.09
CA SER A 13 -19.74 -17.81 -26.55
C SER A 13 -19.27 -17.59 -25.11
N ALA A 14 -19.17 -18.66 -24.31
CA ALA A 14 -18.64 -18.59 -22.96
C ALA A 14 -17.21 -17.99 -22.89
N ALA A 15 -16.44 -18.09 -23.97
CA ALA A 15 -15.13 -17.47 -24.11
C ALA A 15 -15.23 -15.95 -24.30
N ALA A 16 -16.17 -15.47 -25.12
CA ALA A 16 -16.42 -14.04 -25.33
C ALA A 16 -16.92 -13.35 -24.04
N ILE A 17 -17.80 -14.03 -23.30
CA ILE A 17 -18.29 -13.56 -21.99
C ILE A 17 -17.12 -13.44 -21.01
N ARG A 18 -16.27 -14.46 -20.88
CA ARG A 18 -15.08 -14.42 -20.02
C ARG A 18 -14.10 -13.32 -20.41
N ALA A 19 -13.84 -13.14 -21.71
CA ALA A 19 -12.96 -12.08 -22.20
C ALA A 19 -13.52 -10.69 -21.89
N HIS A 20 -14.82 -10.48 -22.03
CA HIS A 20 -15.47 -9.21 -21.67
C HIS A 20 -15.34 -8.88 -20.18
N TYR A 21 -15.65 -9.84 -19.29
CA TYR A 21 -15.46 -9.63 -17.85
C TYR A 21 -14.00 -9.44 -17.44
N ALA A 22 -13.07 -10.13 -18.11
CA ALA A 22 -11.63 -9.92 -17.87
C ALA A 22 -11.19 -8.50 -18.28
N ALA A 23 -11.68 -8.00 -19.41
CA ALA A 23 -11.37 -6.64 -19.87
C ALA A 23 -11.95 -5.56 -18.93
N GLN A 24 -13.20 -5.71 -18.49
CA GLN A 24 -13.82 -4.79 -17.51
C GLN A 24 -13.06 -4.79 -16.18
N ASN A 25 -12.67 -5.95 -15.67
CA ASN A 25 -11.89 -6.05 -14.44
C ASN A 25 -10.52 -5.41 -14.58
N TYR A 26 -9.88 -5.51 -15.75
CA TYR A 26 -8.59 -4.89 -16.02
C TYR A 26 -8.69 -3.36 -16.03
N GLU A 27 -9.71 -2.80 -16.68
CA GLU A 27 -9.96 -1.36 -16.70
C GLU A 27 -10.22 -0.82 -15.29
N THR A 28 -11.03 -1.52 -14.51
CA THR A 28 -11.30 -1.21 -13.11
C THR A 28 -10.01 -1.19 -12.27
N LEU A 29 -9.11 -2.16 -12.46
CA LEU A 29 -7.83 -2.20 -11.74
C LEU A 29 -6.92 -1.02 -12.10
N ILE A 30 -6.91 -0.60 -13.38
CA ILE A 30 -6.16 0.58 -13.81
C ILE A 30 -6.68 1.84 -13.11
N GLN A 31 -8.00 2.04 -13.11
CA GLN A 31 -8.64 3.18 -12.46
C GLN A 31 -8.34 3.22 -10.96
N LEU A 32 -8.48 2.10 -10.27
CA LEU A 32 -8.16 1.98 -8.84
C LEU A 32 -6.68 2.29 -8.55
N THR A 33 -5.78 1.80 -9.39
CA THR A 33 -4.35 2.07 -9.24
C THR A 33 -4.04 3.56 -9.42
N ALA A 34 -4.68 4.21 -10.41
CA ALA A 34 -4.54 5.65 -10.64
C ALA A 34 -5.08 6.47 -9.46
N LEU A 35 -6.27 6.14 -8.93
CA LEU A 35 -6.84 6.81 -7.77
C LEU A 35 -5.95 6.66 -6.53
N ARG A 36 -5.40 5.48 -6.27
CA ARG A 36 -4.45 5.26 -5.18
C ARG A 36 -3.19 6.11 -5.32
N LYS A 37 -2.67 6.24 -6.54
CA LYS A 37 -1.51 7.07 -6.80
C LYS A 37 -1.79 8.55 -6.52
N ILE A 38 -2.99 9.04 -6.90
CA ILE A 38 -3.41 10.42 -6.62
C ILE A 38 -3.47 10.65 -5.10
N THR A 39 -4.13 9.77 -4.35
CA THR A 39 -4.20 9.91 -2.88
C THR A 39 -2.82 9.77 -2.22
N ALA A 40 -1.97 8.88 -2.69
CA ALA A 40 -0.60 8.73 -2.19
C ALA A 40 0.21 10.01 -2.40
N THR A 41 0.12 10.61 -3.60
CA THR A 41 0.81 11.88 -3.92
C THR A 41 0.31 13.02 -3.02
N ALA A 42 -1.00 13.13 -2.82
CA ALA A 42 -1.59 14.15 -1.95
C ALA A 42 -1.16 14.03 -0.48
N LYS A 43 -0.79 12.83 -0.04
CA LYS A 43 -0.35 12.57 1.35
C LYS A 43 1.15 12.78 1.58
N LEU A 44 1.97 12.95 0.52
CA LEU A 44 3.43 12.98 0.64
C LEU A 44 3.93 14.03 1.64
N THR A 45 3.49 15.28 1.51
CA THR A 45 3.91 16.36 2.41
C THR A 45 3.60 16.03 3.87
N HIS A 46 2.39 15.60 4.16
CA HIS A 46 1.99 15.23 5.52
C HIS A 46 2.77 14.02 6.06
N ALA A 47 3.09 13.05 5.22
CA ALA A 47 3.89 11.90 5.62
C ALA A 47 5.33 12.29 5.96
N ILE A 48 5.93 13.19 5.18
CA ILE A 48 7.26 13.72 5.41
C ILE A 48 7.31 14.51 6.72
N GLU A 49 6.40 15.47 6.89
CA GLU A 49 6.29 16.29 8.11
C GLU A 49 6.06 15.41 9.35
N TRP A 50 5.19 14.41 9.26
CA TRP A 50 4.92 13.47 10.34
C TRP A 50 6.18 12.68 10.71
N ALA A 51 6.91 12.17 9.71
CA ALA A 51 8.13 11.40 9.93
C ALA A 51 9.23 12.26 10.55
N GLN A 52 9.41 13.52 10.09
CA GLN A 52 10.38 14.47 10.66
C GLN A 52 10.05 14.79 12.11
N ASN A 53 8.80 15.09 12.42
CA ASN A 53 8.36 15.34 13.80
C ASN A 53 8.60 14.13 14.73
N ALA A 54 8.38 12.91 14.23
CA ALA A 54 8.66 11.69 14.99
C ALA A 54 10.18 11.48 15.18
N ASN A 55 11.00 11.80 14.16
CA ASN A 55 12.45 11.72 14.25
C ASN A 55 13.02 12.75 15.25
N ASP A 56 12.47 13.95 15.32
CA ASP A 56 12.85 14.99 16.29
C ASP A 56 12.58 14.54 17.73
N GLN A 57 11.61 13.64 17.91
CA GLN A 57 11.32 12.99 19.20
C GLN A 57 12.18 11.74 19.45
N GLY A 58 13.13 11.42 18.57
CA GLY A 58 14.04 10.30 18.69
C GLY A 58 13.46 8.94 18.20
N HIS A 59 12.33 8.94 17.51
CA HIS A 59 11.72 7.72 17.01
C HIS A 59 12.22 7.36 15.61
N LYS A 60 12.73 6.15 15.44
CA LYS A 60 12.95 5.57 14.11
C LYS A 60 11.63 5.13 13.50
N ILE A 61 11.46 5.35 12.20
CA ILE A 61 10.21 5.06 11.48
C ILE A 61 10.45 4.15 10.27
N VAL A 62 9.60 3.14 10.11
CA VAL A 62 9.47 2.41 8.85
C VAL A 62 8.25 2.98 8.09
N ILE A 63 8.45 3.45 6.86
CA ILE A 63 7.36 3.98 6.03
C ILE A 63 7.09 2.99 4.90
N ALA A 64 5.84 2.52 4.78
CA ALA A 64 5.41 1.58 3.77
C ALA A 64 4.51 2.24 2.72
N ALA A 65 4.85 2.08 1.44
CA ALA A 65 4.04 2.55 0.32
C ALA A 65 4.00 1.50 -0.80
N HIS A 66 3.03 1.61 -1.71
CA HIS A 66 2.84 0.67 -2.80
C HIS A 66 3.57 1.11 -4.08
N HIS A 67 3.35 2.35 -4.50
CA HIS A 67 3.91 2.86 -5.75
C HIS A 67 5.40 3.16 -5.61
N ARG A 68 6.17 2.68 -6.59
CA ARG A 68 7.64 2.77 -6.57
C ARG A 68 8.15 4.22 -6.56
N ASP A 69 7.53 5.09 -7.32
CA ASP A 69 7.87 6.51 -7.38
C ASP A 69 7.57 7.23 -6.05
N ILE A 70 6.49 6.87 -5.37
CA ILE A 70 6.18 7.36 -4.02
C ILE A 70 7.27 6.95 -3.02
N VAL A 71 7.69 5.67 -3.05
CA VAL A 71 8.81 5.16 -2.22
C VAL A 71 10.10 5.94 -2.52
N GLN A 72 10.41 6.18 -3.79
CA GLN A 72 11.60 6.91 -4.21
C GLN A 72 11.56 8.38 -3.78
N THR A 73 10.42 9.05 -3.91
CA THR A 73 10.23 10.43 -3.46
C THR A 73 10.42 10.54 -1.94
N LEU A 74 9.77 9.67 -1.15
CA LEU A 74 9.95 9.65 0.31
C LEU A 74 11.40 9.40 0.71
N ALA A 75 12.09 8.47 0.05
CA ALA A 75 13.48 8.16 0.34
C ALA A 75 14.42 9.35 0.03
N ALA A 76 14.16 10.08 -1.06
CA ALA A 76 14.92 11.27 -1.43
C ALA A 76 14.67 12.42 -0.43
N GLU A 77 13.41 12.75 -0.15
CA GLU A 77 13.04 13.86 0.74
C GLU A 77 13.49 13.64 2.20
N LEU A 78 13.44 12.39 2.68
CA LEU A 78 13.88 12.03 4.03
C LEU A 78 15.36 11.62 4.10
N ASN A 79 16.10 11.69 2.99
CA ASN A 79 17.48 11.23 2.85
C ASN A 79 17.69 9.85 3.50
N SER A 80 16.88 8.88 3.12
CA SER A 80 16.73 7.59 3.81
C SER A 80 16.94 6.40 2.87
N PRO A 81 17.49 5.28 3.37
CA PRO A 81 17.56 4.04 2.59
C PRO A 81 16.16 3.53 2.24
N MET A 82 16.07 2.79 1.13
CA MET A 82 14.81 2.18 0.69
C MET A 82 14.98 0.73 0.28
N ILE A 83 13.91 -0.05 0.47
CA ILE A 83 13.77 -1.45 0.01
C ILE A 83 12.60 -1.53 -0.96
N ILE A 84 12.89 -1.84 -2.23
CA ILE A 84 11.89 -1.96 -3.31
C ILE A 84 12.08 -3.28 -4.06
N GLY A 85 11.01 -3.77 -4.69
CA GLY A 85 11.09 -4.96 -5.54
C GLY A 85 12.09 -4.80 -6.68
N GLY A 86 12.79 -5.88 -7.02
CA GLY A 86 13.78 -5.91 -8.10
C GLY A 86 15.15 -5.32 -7.76
N GLN A 87 15.40 -4.93 -6.52
CA GLN A 87 16.77 -4.62 -6.04
C GLN A 87 17.61 -5.89 -5.90
N THR A 88 18.93 -5.73 -6.03
CA THR A 88 19.87 -6.81 -5.71
C THR A 88 19.83 -7.14 -4.21
N PRO A 89 20.08 -8.40 -3.82
CA PRO A 89 20.14 -8.79 -2.41
C PRO A 89 21.12 -7.92 -1.59
N GLN A 90 22.26 -7.55 -2.18
CA GLN A 90 23.24 -6.69 -1.54
C GLN A 90 22.67 -5.31 -1.20
N LYS A 91 22.00 -4.64 -2.16
CA LYS A 91 21.40 -3.32 -1.91
C LYS A 91 20.33 -3.37 -0.83
N THR A 92 19.54 -4.42 -0.84
CA THR A 92 18.50 -4.64 0.18
C THR A 92 19.11 -4.84 1.56
N GLU A 93 20.16 -5.67 1.67
CA GLU A 93 20.84 -5.94 2.94
C GLU A 93 21.60 -4.70 3.44
N THR A 94 22.23 -3.92 2.56
CA THR A 94 22.88 -2.65 2.92
C THR A 94 21.85 -1.67 3.52
N ALA A 95 20.72 -1.45 2.85
CA ALA A 95 19.67 -0.55 3.34
C ALA A 95 19.12 -1.00 4.70
N LYS A 96 18.88 -2.30 4.86
CA LYS A 96 18.43 -2.89 6.12
C LYS A 96 19.47 -2.73 7.23
N THR A 97 20.74 -3.08 6.97
CA THR A 97 21.83 -2.99 7.95
C THR A 97 22.03 -1.56 8.40
N GLU A 98 22.02 -0.61 7.46
CA GLU A 98 22.13 0.80 7.78
C GLU A 98 21.01 1.24 8.73
N PHE A 99 19.77 0.94 8.43
CA PHE A 99 18.65 1.26 9.30
C PHE A 99 18.75 0.60 10.68
N MET A 100 19.17 -0.66 10.72
CA MET A 100 19.24 -1.45 11.96
C MET A 100 20.37 -1.01 12.88
N THR A 101 21.52 -0.57 12.34
CA THR A 101 22.75 -0.35 13.12
C THR A 101 23.18 1.12 13.25
N ASN A 102 22.82 1.96 12.27
CA ASN A 102 23.19 3.38 12.30
C ASN A 102 22.15 4.20 13.11
N PRO A 103 22.51 4.77 14.27
CA PRO A 103 21.57 5.57 15.07
C PRO A 103 21.08 6.83 14.33
N ASN A 104 21.85 7.36 13.38
CA ASN A 104 21.48 8.56 12.61
C ASN A 104 20.56 8.23 11.43
N CYS A 105 20.41 6.96 11.06
CA CYS A 105 19.45 6.53 10.04
C CYS A 105 18.06 6.39 10.67
N MET A 106 17.29 7.46 10.65
CA MET A 106 16.02 7.54 11.38
C MET A 106 14.85 6.91 10.61
N ASN A 107 14.93 6.80 9.29
CA ASN A 107 13.84 6.27 8.49
C ASN A 107 14.32 5.12 7.58
N LEU A 108 13.40 4.20 7.27
CA LEU A 108 13.53 3.22 6.20
C LEU A 108 12.24 3.20 5.39
N ILE A 109 12.34 3.41 4.08
CA ILE A 109 11.18 3.39 3.19
C ILE A 109 11.08 2.01 2.54
N ILE A 110 9.94 1.35 2.64
CA ILE A 110 9.75 0.02 2.06
C ILE A 110 8.57 -0.01 1.08
N SER A 111 8.74 -0.73 -0.02
CA SER A 111 7.61 -1.09 -0.86
C SER A 111 6.85 -2.26 -0.21
N ILE A 112 5.51 -2.15 -0.16
CA ILE A 112 4.63 -3.21 0.37
C ILE A 112 4.88 -4.54 -0.34
N THR A 113 5.17 -4.52 -1.64
CA THR A 113 5.49 -5.71 -2.42
C THR A 113 6.83 -6.34 -2.03
N ALA A 114 7.83 -5.51 -1.68
CA ALA A 114 9.12 -6.01 -1.20
C ALA A 114 9.05 -6.50 0.26
N ALA A 115 8.08 -6.03 1.03
CA ALA A 115 7.85 -6.50 2.39
C ALA A 115 7.56 -8.02 2.47
N SER A 116 7.17 -8.68 1.39
CA SER A 116 6.98 -10.14 1.34
C SER A 116 8.28 -10.94 1.61
N HIS A 117 9.48 -10.37 1.42
CA HIS A 117 10.77 -11.06 1.50
C HIS A 117 11.34 -11.27 2.92
N GLY A 118 10.56 -11.15 3.97
CA GLY A 118 10.94 -11.67 5.29
C GLY A 118 11.90 -10.79 6.12
N HIS A 119 12.13 -9.54 5.77
CA HIS A 119 13.04 -8.65 6.50
C HIS A 119 12.60 -8.42 7.95
N THR A 120 13.55 -8.43 8.89
CA THR A 120 13.33 -8.07 10.29
C THR A 120 13.80 -6.63 10.49
N LEU A 121 12.92 -5.75 10.98
CA LEU A 121 13.15 -4.30 11.08
C LEU A 121 12.85 -3.80 12.50
N THR A 122 13.33 -4.53 13.51
CA THR A 122 13.06 -4.28 14.94
C THR A 122 13.79 -3.08 15.55
N ALA A 123 14.62 -2.36 14.78
CA ALA A 123 15.17 -1.08 15.18
C ALA A 123 14.13 0.02 15.31
N SER A 124 12.94 -0.17 14.72
CA SER A 124 11.78 0.69 14.91
C SER A 124 10.63 -0.09 15.52
N ASN A 125 9.87 0.58 16.37
CA ASN A 125 8.57 0.12 16.86
C ASN A 125 7.40 0.94 16.27
N ASN A 126 7.68 1.86 15.33
CA ASN A 126 6.68 2.70 14.67
C ASN A 126 6.71 2.47 13.15
N MET A 127 5.54 2.24 12.56
CA MET A 127 5.39 2.15 11.11
C MET A 127 4.29 3.09 10.64
N LEU A 128 4.59 3.84 9.57
CA LEU A 128 3.61 4.62 8.83
C LEU A 128 3.23 3.86 7.55
N ILE A 129 1.97 3.53 7.38
CA ILE A 129 1.43 3.00 6.13
C ILE A 129 0.81 4.14 5.34
N LEU A 130 1.51 4.60 4.30
CA LEU A 130 1.06 5.66 3.41
C LEU A 130 -0.02 5.16 2.45
N GLU A 131 0.14 3.95 1.94
CA GLU A 131 -0.80 3.32 1.02
C GLU A 131 -1.23 1.96 1.58
N ALA A 132 -2.54 1.76 1.73
CA ALA A 132 -3.06 0.50 2.24
C ALA A 132 -2.74 -0.68 1.30
N PRO A 133 -2.31 -1.84 1.82
CA PRO A 133 -2.27 -3.07 1.03
C PRO A 133 -3.66 -3.49 0.56
N TRP A 134 -3.73 -4.27 -0.53
CA TRP A 134 -5.00 -4.74 -1.08
C TRP A 134 -5.67 -5.85 -0.27
N THR A 135 -4.90 -6.56 0.56
CA THR A 135 -5.39 -7.72 1.30
C THR A 135 -4.95 -7.68 2.76
N PRO A 136 -5.77 -8.25 3.69
CA PRO A 136 -5.37 -8.39 5.09
C PRO A 136 -4.05 -9.15 5.25
N ALA A 137 -3.80 -10.16 4.43
CA ALA A 137 -2.56 -10.93 4.47
C ALA A 137 -1.33 -10.05 4.18
N GLN A 138 -1.40 -9.18 3.16
CA GLN A 138 -0.34 -8.22 2.88
C GLN A 138 -0.18 -7.18 4.00
N TYR A 139 -1.28 -6.71 4.59
CA TYR A 139 -1.25 -5.81 5.73
C TYR A 139 -0.50 -6.44 6.90
N HIS A 140 -0.88 -7.65 7.30
CA HIS A 140 -0.19 -8.41 8.36
C HIS A 140 1.27 -8.69 8.03
N GLN A 141 1.59 -9.09 6.79
CA GLN A 141 2.97 -9.31 6.37
C GLN A 141 3.81 -8.03 6.47
N THR A 142 3.25 -6.88 6.11
CA THR A 142 3.94 -5.59 6.17
C THR A 142 4.19 -5.18 7.62
N THR A 143 3.18 -5.22 8.47
CA THR A 143 3.29 -4.83 9.88
C THR A 143 4.15 -5.79 10.70
N ALA A 144 4.13 -7.08 10.35
CA ALA A 144 5.00 -8.09 10.96
C ALA A 144 6.51 -7.87 10.70
N ARG A 145 6.92 -6.88 9.89
CA ARG A 145 8.34 -6.56 9.71
C ARG A 145 8.95 -5.89 10.94
N ILE A 146 8.16 -5.09 11.66
CA ILE A 146 8.58 -4.44 12.90
C ILE A 146 8.06 -5.19 14.15
N HIS A 147 6.92 -5.90 14.04
CA HIS A 147 6.35 -6.72 15.09
C HIS A 147 6.88 -8.16 15.00
N ARG A 148 8.11 -8.38 15.44
CA ARG A 148 8.81 -9.66 15.28
C ARG A 148 9.63 -10.01 16.51
N ILE A 149 10.08 -11.28 16.61
CA ILE A 149 11.01 -11.73 17.66
C ILE A 149 12.22 -10.80 17.68
N GLY A 150 12.54 -10.25 18.85
CA GLY A 150 13.57 -9.24 19.05
C GLY A 150 13.03 -7.80 19.20
N GLN A 151 11.75 -7.57 18.96
CA GLN A 151 11.09 -6.30 19.30
C GLN A 151 10.76 -6.28 20.81
N THR A 152 11.28 -5.30 21.52
CA THR A 152 11.11 -5.14 22.98
C THR A 152 10.16 -4.01 23.37
N GLN A 153 9.79 -3.17 22.39
CA GLN A 153 8.91 -2.03 22.60
C GLN A 153 7.51 -2.27 22.05
N PRO A 154 6.46 -1.68 22.61
CA PRO A 154 5.13 -1.71 22.01
C PRO A 154 5.16 -1.18 20.57
N VAL A 155 4.59 -1.95 19.64
CA VAL A 155 4.54 -1.59 18.22
C VAL A 155 3.32 -0.73 17.93
N THR A 156 3.51 0.39 17.24
CA THR A 156 2.45 1.27 16.80
C THR A 156 2.43 1.34 15.26
N ILE A 157 1.26 1.09 14.67
CA ILE A 157 1.03 1.20 13.23
C ILE A 157 0.14 2.41 12.97
N HIS A 158 0.65 3.38 12.23
CA HIS A 158 -0.05 4.57 11.80
C HIS A 158 -0.53 4.39 10.35
N ASN A 159 -1.81 4.63 10.10
CA ASN A 159 -2.38 4.58 8.77
C ASN A 159 -2.76 5.99 8.33
N LEU A 160 -2.15 6.49 7.25
CA LEU A 160 -2.47 7.80 6.71
C LEU A 160 -3.61 7.68 5.69
N ILE A 161 -4.76 8.23 6.02
CA ILE A 161 -6.01 8.05 5.26
C ILE A 161 -6.57 9.41 4.88
N ILE A 162 -6.94 9.59 3.62
CA ILE A 162 -7.77 10.72 3.19
C ILE A 162 -9.23 10.31 3.38
N PRO A 163 -10.02 11.04 4.19
CA PRO A 163 -11.45 10.76 4.34
C PRO A 163 -12.21 10.86 3.00
N ASN A 164 -13.25 10.05 2.84
CA ASN A 164 -14.11 10.00 1.64
C ASN A 164 -13.35 9.73 0.32
N SER A 165 -12.25 8.98 0.39
CA SER A 165 -11.41 8.62 -0.75
C SER A 165 -11.29 7.11 -0.92
N ILE A 166 -10.54 6.71 -1.96
CA ILE A 166 -10.19 5.30 -2.18
C ILE A 166 -9.44 4.68 -0.98
N ASP A 167 -8.64 5.46 -0.25
CA ASP A 167 -7.94 4.99 0.94
C ASP A 167 -8.93 4.46 1.99
N GLN A 168 -9.90 5.30 2.37
CA GLN A 168 -10.93 4.93 3.35
C GLN A 168 -11.68 3.67 2.90
N HIS A 169 -12.00 3.60 1.60
CA HIS A 169 -12.71 2.45 1.05
C HIS A 169 -11.88 1.15 1.16
N ILE A 170 -10.57 1.22 0.88
CA ILE A 170 -9.67 0.07 1.02
C ILE A 170 -9.59 -0.35 2.49
N TYR A 171 -9.41 0.59 3.43
CA TYR A 171 -9.35 0.25 4.86
C TYR A 171 -10.66 -0.36 5.36
N ASN A 172 -11.81 0.19 5.01
CA ASN A 172 -13.11 -0.38 5.33
C ASN A 172 -13.28 -1.80 4.77
N THR A 173 -12.70 -2.07 3.61
CA THR A 173 -12.72 -3.40 2.99
C THR A 173 -11.76 -4.36 3.69
N LEU A 174 -10.58 -3.90 4.12
CA LEU A 174 -9.64 -4.68 4.91
C LEU A 174 -10.27 -5.09 6.25
N ASP A 175 -10.91 -4.16 6.95
CA ASP A 175 -11.58 -4.43 8.23
C ASP A 175 -12.70 -5.45 8.07
N ARG A 176 -13.56 -5.30 7.06
CA ARG A 176 -14.61 -6.29 6.76
C ARG A 176 -14.07 -7.66 6.43
N LYS A 177 -12.97 -7.74 5.67
CA LYS A 177 -12.32 -9.01 5.32
C LYS A 177 -11.60 -9.64 6.52
N THR A 178 -11.18 -8.85 7.48
CA THR A 178 -10.58 -9.35 8.73
C THR A 178 -11.66 -9.89 9.67
N GLN A 179 -12.86 -9.29 9.64
CA GLN A 179 -13.99 -9.69 10.49
C GLN A 179 -14.88 -10.76 9.87
N ASN A 180 -14.98 -10.82 8.53
CA ASN A 180 -15.79 -11.81 7.80
C ASN A 180 -15.33 -11.97 6.35
N THR A 181 -15.33 -13.21 5.88
CA THR A 181 -15.06 -13.61 4.50
C THR A 181 -16.16 -13.11 3.55
N GLN A 182 -16.15 -11.86 3.07
CA GLN A 182 -17.04 -11.40 2.00
C GLN A 182 -16.43 -10.36 1.03
N PRO A 183 -17.02 -10.17 -0.18
CA PRO A 183 -16.28 -9.97 -1.44
C PRO A 183 -15.80 -8.55 -1.77
N ALA A 184 -14.93 -8.52 -2.79
CA ALA A 184 -14.14 -7.43 -3.34
C ALA A 184 -14.89 -6.14 -3.73
N ILE A 185 -14.14 -5.05 -3.86
CA ILE A 185 -14.53 -3.77 -4.49
C ILE A 185 -15.14 -4.04 -5.88
N THR A 186 -16.35 -3.57 -6.11
CA THR A 186 -17.08 -3.70 -7.39
C THR A 186 -17.04 -2.37 -8.15
N ASN A 187 -17.37 -2.42 -9.47
CA ASN A 187 -17.52 -1.21 -10.30
C ASN A 187 -18.51 -0.19 -9.70
N SER A 188 -19.59 -0.66 -9.06
CA SER A 188 -20.55 0.21 -8.37
C SER A 188 -19.92 1.00 -7.23
N THR A 189 -18.94 0.44 -6.54
CA THR A 189 -18.21 1.10 -5.46
C THR A 189 -17.28 2.21 -5.98
N ILE A 190 -16.65 1.98 -7.14
CA ILE A 190 -15.80 3.00 -7.79
C ILE A 190 -16.67 4.18 -8.23
N GLN A 191 -17.83 3.89 -8.84
CA GLN A 191 -18.76 4.91 -9.28
C GLN A 191 -19.24 5.77 -8.10
N GLN A 192 -19.59 5.16 -6.96
CA GLN A 192 -19.97 5.89 -5.76
C GLN A 192 -18.88 6.80 -5.22
N ILE A 193 -17.60 6.38 -5.28
CA ILE A 193 -16.47 7.21 -4.85
C ILE A 193 -16.31 8.42 -5.78
N LEU A 194 -16.42 8.19 -7.10
CA LEU A 194 -16.32 9.25 -8.10
C LEU A 194 -17.47 10.25 -8.01
N ASP A 195 -18.70 9.77 -7.77
CA ASP A 195 -19.91 10.60 -7.66
C ASP A 195 -19.91 11.46 -6.38
N ASN A 196 -19.31 10.96 -5.28
CA ASN A 196 -19.20 11.71 -4.00
C ASN A 196 -18.03 12.70 -3.97
N SER A 197 -17.20 12.75 -5.03
CA SER A 197 -16.04 13.65 -5.14
C SER A 197 -16.32 14.93 -5.93
N ASN A 198 -17.57 15.11 -6.39
CA ASN A 198 -18.11 16.32 -7.00
C ASN A 198 -18.99 17.07 -5.98
#